data_ffc86a94825e23ab6e8fc4b739445182
#
_entry.id   ffc86a94825e23ab6e8fc4b739445182
#
_cell.length_a   1.000
_cell.length_b   1.000
_cell.length_c   1.000
_cell.angle_alpha   90.00
_cell.angle_beta   90.00
_cell.angle_gamma   90.00
#
_symmetry.space_group_name_H-M   'P 1'
#
loop_
_entity.id
_entity.type
_entity.pdbx_description
1 polymer ?
#
loop_
_entity_poly.entity_id
_entity_poly.type
_entity_poly.pdbx_seq_one_letter_code
_entity_poly.pdbx_strand_id
1 'polypeptide(L)'
;MSLIIYTDGASRGNPGRGGYGAILQWGGKEKELSAGYKLTTNNRMELLAVIKALEALTREGLDIQIFTDSEYVVNAVEKGWVFGWEKKNFAGKKNADLWQRFLRLYRKHRIRINWVKGHASNAMNNRCDMLATRAADSGNLLTDEVYEAEYYAQ
;
A
#
# COMPACT_ATOMS: atom_id res chain seq x y z
N MET A 1 9.48 21.39 0.09
CA MET A 1 9.58 20.41 -1.00
C MET A 1 8.80 19.15 -0.61
N SER A 2 7.92 18.68 -1.46
CA SER A 2 7.11 17.49 -1.19
C SER A 2 7.83 16.23 -1.63
N LEU A 3 7.71 15.18 -0.82
CA LEU A 3 8.04 13.84 -1.23
C LEU A 3 6.88 13.29 -2.06
N ILE A 4 7.16 12.70 -3.19
CA ILE A 4 6.16 12.09 -4.04
C ILE A 4 6.33 10.59 -4.00
N ILE A 5 5.22 9.87 -3.74
CA ILE A 5 5.20 8.42 -3.67
C ILE A 5 4.15 7.89 -4.64
N TYR A 6 4.54 6.91 -5.44
CA TYR A 6 3.64 6.15 -6.30
C TYR A 6 3.57 4.73 -5.77
N THR A 7 2.38 4.15 -5.72
CA THR A 7 2.19 2.81 -5.16
C THR A 7 1.22 2.00 -6.01
N ASP A 8 1.42 0.69 -5.99
CA ASP A 8 0.48 -0.26 -6.59
C ASP A 8 0.58 -1.61 -5.88
N GLY A 9 -0.51 -2.36 -5.94
CA GLY A 9 -0.57 -3.71 -5.44
C GLY A 9 -1.25 -4.61 -6.45
N ALA A 10 -0.89 -5.88 -6.46
CA ALA A 10 -1.44 -6.85 -7.40
C ALA A 10 -1.60 -8.20 -6.70
N SER A 11 -2.55 -9.00 -7.17
CA SER A 11 -2.66 -10.38 -6.74
C SER A 11 -3.02 -11.28 -7.94
N ARG A 12 -2.46 -12.49 -7.92
CA ARG A 12 -2.76 -13.54 -8.90
C ARG A 12 -3.87 -14.42 -8.32
N GLY A 13 -5.10 -13.97 -8.46
CA GLY A 13 -6.22 -14.50 -7.73
C GLY A 13 -6.44 -13.70 -6.45
N ASN A 14 -7.65 -13.72 -5.91
CA ASN A 14 -8.00 -12.89 -4.76
C ASN A 14 -8.83 -13.70 -3.76
N PRO A 15 -8.21 -14.46 -2.83
CA PRO A 15 -6.78 -14.45 -2.50
C PRO A 15 -5.90 -15.26 -3.44
N GLY A 16 -4.60 -14.98 -3.39
CA GLY A 16 -3.60 -15.67 -4.17
C GLY A 16 -2.23 -15.07 -3.91
N ARG A 17 -1.27 -15.42 -4.75
CA ARG A 17 0.04 -14.78 -4.71
C ARG A 17 -0.13 -13.32 -5.03
N GLY A 18 0.59 -12.46 -4.29
CA GLY A 18 0.49 -11.03 -4.51
C GLY A 18 1.82 -10.33 -4.37
N GLY A 19 1.83 -9.05 -4.71
CA GLY A 19 3.01 -8.22 -4.57
C GLY A 19 2.63 -6.76 -4.50
N TYR A 20 3.55 -5.96 -3.99
CA TYR A 20 3.42 -4.51 -4.01
C TYR A 20 4.60 -3.88 -4.73
N GLY A 21 4.39 -2.68 -5.23
CA GLY A 21 5.43 -1.84 -5.78
C GLY A 21 5.26 -0.41 -5.33
N ALA A 22 6.35 0.25 -5.02
CA ALA A 22 6.34 1.65 -4.64
C ALA A 22 7.57 2.36 -5.19
N ILE A 23 7.40 3.62 -5.57
CA ILE A 23 8.50 4.47 -6.02
C ILE A 23 8.41 5.78 -5.25
N LEU A 24 9.52 6.12 -4.57
CA LEU A 24 9.64 7.36 -3.81
C LEU A 24 10.53 8.32 -4.58
N GLN A 25 10.06 9.55 -4.79
CA GLN A 25 10.81 10.59 -5.48
C GLN A 25 11.05 11.79 -4.57
N TRP A 26 12.30 12.19 -4.48
CA TRP A 26 12.70 13.35 -3.69
C TRP A 26 13.89 14.04 -4.35
N GLY A 27 13.69 15.29 -4.78
CA GLY A 27 14.78 16.10 -5.30
C GLY A 27 15.61 15.47 -6.39
N GLY A 28 14.96 14.82 -7.37
CA GLY A 28 15.65 14.16 -8.48
C GLY A 28 16.16 12.76 -8.18
N LYS A 29 16.00 12.29 -6.95
CA LYS A 29 16.35 10.93 -6.55
C LYS A 29 15.13 10.04 -6.54
N GLU A 30 15.33 8.76 -6.80
CA GLU A 30 14.26 7.77 -6.75
C GLU A 30 14.69 6.56 -5.92
N LYS A 31 13.71 5.94 -5.26
CA LYS A 31 13.90 4.67 -4.60
C LYS A 31 12.71 3.77 -4.95
N GLU A 32 13.02 2.55 -5.38
CA GLU A 32 12.00 1.54 -5.68
C GLU A 32 11.92 0.53 -4.54
N LEU A 33 10.70 0.13 -4.20
CA LEU A 33 10.45 -0.92 -3.21
C LEU A 33 9.48 -1.92 -3.82
N SER A 34 9.71 -3.20 -3.57
CA SER A 34 8.77 -4.25 -3.97
C SER A 34 8.99 -5.50 -3.14
N ALA A 35 7.94 -6.28 -2.97
CA ALA A 35 8.03 -7.62 -2.40
C ALA A 35 6.81 -8.43 -2.80
N GLY A 36 6.97 -9.75 -2.84
CA GLY A 36 5.89 -10.68 -3.15
C GLY A 36 5.51 -11.54 -1.96
N TYR A 37 4.28 -12.01 -1.95
CA TYR A 37 3.68 -12.76 -0.85
C TYR A 37 2.99 -14.01 -1.38
N LYS A 38 3.06 -15.09 -0.61
CA LYS A 38 2.54 -16.41 -1.02
C LYS A 38 1.02 -16.44 -1.12
N LEU A 39 0.35 -15.81 -0.16
CA LEU A 39 -1.11 -15.76 -0.11
C LEU A 39 -1.55 -14.47 0.54
N THR A 40 -2.24 -13.64 -0.23
CA THR A 40 -2.70 -12.34 0.22
C THR A 40 -3.86 -11.88 -0.67
N THR A 41 -4.29 -10.64 -0.53
CA THR A 41 -5.36 -10.06 -1.35
C THR A 41 -4.88 -8.80 -2.05
N ASN A 42 -5.61 -8.40 -3.08
CA ASN A 42 -5.31 -7.17 -3.80
C ASN A 42 -5.33 -5.96 -2.87
N ASN A 43 -6.38 -5.82 -2.05
CA ASN A 43 -6.50 -4.69 -1.14
C ASN A 43 -5.38 -4.64 -0.11
N ARG A 44 -4.94 -5.79 0.40
CA ARG A 44 -3.81 -5.83 1.33
C ARG A 44 -2.53 -5.34 0.65
N MET A 45 -2.29 -5.75 -0.59
CA MET A 45 -1.09 -5.33 -1.32
C MET A 45 -1.12 -3.85 -1.66
N GLU A 46 -2.28 -3.31 -2.03
CA GLU A 46 -2.45 -1.88 -2.27
C GLU A 46 -2.13 -1.05 -1.02
N LEU A 47 -2.67 -1.46 0.12
CA LEU A 47 -2.42 -0.77 1.38
C LEU A 47 -0.98 -0.97 1.86
N LEU A 48 -0.44 -2.18 1.72
CA LEU A 48 0.92 -2.49 2.15
C LEU A 48 1.96 -1.70 1.34
N ALA A 49 1.70 -1.44 0.07
CA ALA A 49 2.58 -0.60 -0.75
C ALA A 49 2.76 0.79 -0.11
N VAL A 50 1.66 1.40 0.33
CA VAL A 50 1.69 2.70 1.02
C VAL A 50 2.45 2.58 2.35
N ILE A 51 2.15 1.57 3.13
CA ILE A 51 2.79 1.34 4.43
C ILE A 51 4.31 1.19 4.27
N LYS A 52 4.74 0.34 3.34
CA LYS A 52 6.18 0.09 3.12
C LYS A 52 6.90 1.34 2.64
N ALA A 53 6.26 2.14 1.80
CA ALA A 53 6.85 3.41 1.37
C ALA A 53 7.04 4.35 2.56
N LEU A 54 6.04 4.48 3.43
CA LEU A 54 6.14 5.33 4.62
C LEU A 54 7.16 4.80 5.62
N GLU A 55 7.24 3.48 5.79
CA GLU A 55 8.23 2.86 6.69
C GLU A 55 9.67 3.04 6.22
N ALA A 56 9.89 3.28 4.95
CA ALA A 56 11.22 3.53 4.41
C ALA A 56 11.74 4.92 4.74
N LEU A 57 10.90 5.81 5.26
CA LEU A 57 11.29 7.18 5.58
C LEU A 57 12.01 7.24 6.92
N THR A 58 13.06 8.05 6.98
CA THR A 58 13.90 8.18 8.18
C THR A 58 13.63 9.47 8.96
N ARG A 59 12.73 10.33 8.46
CA ARG A 59 12.39 11.62 9.08
C ARG A 59 10.89 11.70 9.26
N GLU A 60 10.46 12.56 10.20
CA GLU A 60 9.05 12.87 10.44
C GLU A 60 8.72 14.28 9.97
N GLY A 61 7.45 14.60 9.94
CA GLY A 61 7.00 15.95 9.60
C GLY A 61 7.13 16.31 8.12
N LEU A 62 7.15 15.31 7.24
CA LEU A 62 7.28 15.55 5.80
C LEU A 62 5.95 15.87 5.15
N ASP A 63 5.99 16.65 4.08
CA ASP A 63 4.85 16.84 3.18
C ASP A 63 4.91 15.77 2.10
N ILE A 64 3.88 14.95 2.03
CA ILE A 64 3.87 13.76 1.17
C ILE A 64 2.64 13.75 0.28
N GLN A 65 2.87 13.56 -1.02
CA GLN A 65 1.82 13.30 -1.99
C GLN A 65 1.93 11.85 -2.43
N ILE A 66 0.88 11.07 -2.20
CA ILE A 66 0.83 9.66 -2.63
C ILE A 66 -0.14 9.55 -3.79
N PHE A 67 0.27 8.85 -4.83
CA PHE A 67 -0.55 8.58 -6.02
C PHE A 67 -0.78 7.07 -6.13
N THR A 68 -2.05 6.67 -6.18
CA THR A 68 -2.46 5.27 -6.27
C THR A 68 -3.74 5.14 -7.09
N ASP A 69 -3.92 4.02 -7.76
CA ASP A 69 -5.17 3.72 -8.45
C ASP A 69 -6.17 2.95 -7.55
N SER A 70 -5.80 2.71 -6.30
CA SER A 70 -6.66 2.00 -5.36
C SER A 70 -7.72 2.92 -4.77
N GLU A 71 -8.96 2.81 -5.25
CA GLU A 71 -10.09 3.53 -4.64
C GLU A 71 -10.29 3.12 -3.19
N TYR A 72 -10.00 1.86 -2.87
CA TYR A 72 -10.08 1.35 -1.50
C TYR A 72 -9.24 2.18 -0.54
N VAL A 73 -7.98 2.43 -0.88
CA VAL A 73 -7.07 3.20 -0.04
C VAL A 73 -7.45 4.68 -0.04
N VAL A 74 -7.68 5.25 -1.22
CA VAL A 74 -8.00 6.68 -1.34
C VAL A 74 -9.25 7.02 -0.55
N ASN A 75 -10.32 6.26 -0.75
CA ASN A 75 -11.61 6.56 -0.10
C ASN A 75 -11.55 6.38 1.40
N ALA A 76 -10.90 5.33 1.89
CA ALA A 76 -10.80 5.09 3.32
C ALA A 76 -10.12 6.26 4.05
N VAL A 77 -9.12 6.86 3.42
CA VAL A 77 -8.35 7.95 4.05
C VAL A 77 -8.95 9.32 3.74
N GLU A 78 -9.13 9.64 2.47
CA GLU A 78 -9.53 11.00 2.06
C GLU A 78 -11.00 11.31 2.38
N LYS A 79 -11.86 10.29 2.40
CA LYS A 79 -13.25 10.46 2.87
C LYS A 79 -13.37 10.30 4.39
N GLY A 80 -12.27 9.97 5.06
CA GLY A 80 -12.22 9.88 6.50
C GLY A 80 -12.82 8.62 7.10
N TRP A 81 -13.18 7.62 6.30
CA TRP A 81 -13.83 6.40 6.79
C TRP A 81 -12.98 5.64 7.81
N VAL A 82 -11.68 5.58 7.57
CA VAL A 82 -10.76 4.83 8.43
C VAL A 82 -10.74 5.36 9.87
N PHE A 83 -10.96 6.64 10.05
CA PHE A 83 -10.97 7.25 11.39
C PHE A 83 -12.21 6.83 12.17
N GLY A 84 -13.34 6.66 11.49
CA GLY A 84 -14.54 6.09 12.09
C GLY A 84 -14.37 4.62 12.45
N TRP A 85 -13.71 3.86 11.58
CA TRP A 85 -13.42 2.45 11.86
C TRP A 85 -12.52 2.32 13.08
N GLU A 86 -11.52 3.17 13.20
CA GLU A 86 -10.60 3.17 14.34
C GLU A 86 -11.33 3.39 15.66
N LYS A 87 -12.28 4.33 15.69
CA LYS A 87 -13.08 4.60 16.88
C LYS A 87 -13.86 3.39 17.36
N LYS A 88 -14.18 2.46 16.48
CA LYS A 88 -14.90 1.22 16.77
C LYS A 88 -13.95 0.02 16.85
N ASN A 89 -12.66 0.25 17.01
CA ASN A 89 -11.61 -0.79 17.04
C ASN A 89 -11.67 -1.71 15.81
N PHE A 90 -12.02 -1.13 14.66
CA PHE A 90 -12.14 -1.85 13.38
C PHE A 90 -13.12 -3.02 13.42
N ALA A 91 -14.12 -2.96 14.31
CA ALA A 91 -15.13 -4.01 14.42
C ALA A 91 -15.81 -4.24 13.06
N GLY A 92 -15.81 -5.49 12.60
CA GLY A 92 -16.40 -5.88 11.31
C GLY A 92 -15.60 -5.45 10.09
N LYS A 93 -14.39 -4.93 10.26
CA LYS A 93 -13.56 -4.46 9.14
C LYS A 93 -12.41 -5.40 8.87
N LYS A 94 -12.15 -5.64 7.57
CA LYS A 94 -10.98 -6.40 7.13
C LYS A 94 -9.74 -5.54 7.20
N ASN A 95 -8.58 -6.19 7.29
CA ASN A 95 -7.28 -5.54 7.20
C ASN A 95 -6.97 -4.59 8.36
N ALA A 96 -7.58 -4.84 9.51
CA ALA A 96 -7.38 -4.00 10.70
C ALA A 96 -5.90 -3.88 11.08
N ASP A 97 -5.13 -4.95 10.97
CA ASP A 97 -3.70 -4.96 11.25
C ASP A 97 -2.95 -3.93 10.39
N LEU A 98 -3.24 -3.91 9.10
CA LEU A 98 -2.59 -2.98 8.17
C LEU A 98 -3.07 -1.55 8.38
N TRP A 99 -4.37 -1.35 8.63
CA TRP A 99 -4.89 0.00 8.87
C TRP A 99 -4.34 0.61 10.15
N GLN A 100 -4.18 -0.18 11.20
CA GLN A 100 -3.57 0.29 12.45
C GLN A 100 -2.12 0.71 12.22
N ARG A 101 -1.37 -0.09 11.47
CA ARG A 101 0.02 0.19 11.10
C ARG A 101 0.12 1.44 10.24
N PHE A 102 -0.79 1.59 9.27
CA PHE A 102 -0.86 2.77 8.43
C PHE A 102 -1.11 4.03 9.24
N LEU A 103 -2.07 4.01 10.15
CA LEU A 103 -2.43 5.21 10.92
C LEU A 103 -1.30 5.71 11.80
N ARG A 104 -0.51 4.81 12.37
CA ARG A 104 0.68 5.22 13.14
C ARG A 104 1.66 6.01 12.27
N LEU A 105 1.85 5.59 11.03
CA LEU A 105 2.73 6.27 10.07
C LEU A 105 2.10 7.57 9.55
N TYR A 106 0.82 7.51 9.24
CA TYR A 106 0.07 8.63 8.70
C TYR A 106 0.17 9.86 9.59
N ARG A 107 0.09 9.66 10.91
CA ARG A 107 0.10 10.75 11.89
C ARG A 107 1.47 11.40 12.07
N LYS A 108 2.51 10.84 11.50
CA LYS A 108 3.88 11.39 11.58
C LYS A 108 4.17 12.44 10.52
N HIS A 109 3.29 12.58 9.54
CA HIS A 109 3.53 13.43 8.37
C HIS A 109 2.26 14.18 7.97
N ARG A 110 2.39 15.06 7.00
CA ARG A 110 1.25 15.69 6.31
C ARG A 110 1.09 14.97 4.97
N ILE A 111 0.09 14.09 4.89
CA ILE A 111 -0.08 13.18 3.76
C ILE A 111 -1.38 13.47 3.04
N ARG A 112 -1.30 13.54 1.73
CA ARG A 112 -2.47 13.54 0.85
C ARG A 112 -2.39 12.34 -0.07
N ILE A 113 -3.49 11.60 -0.19
CA ILE A 113 -3.57 10.46 -1.08
C ILE A 113 -4.44 10.84 -2.27
N ASN A 114 -3.85 10.76 -3.46
CA ASN A 114 -4.46 11.17 -4.72
C ASN A 114 -4.80 9.93 -5.54
N TRP A 115 -6.04 9.88 -6.03
CA TRP A 115 -6.41 8.80 -6.93
C TRP A 115 -5.94 9.11 -8.33
N VAL A 116 -5.36 8.10 -8.99
CA VAL A 116 -5.02 8.16 -10.41
C VAL A 116 -5.75 7.03 -11.12
N LYS A 117 -6.21 7.30 -12.33
CA LYS A 117 -6.84 6.26 -13.14
C LYS A 117 -5.79 5.22 -13.49
N GLY A 118 -6.08 3.94 -13.22
CA GLY A 118 -5.18 2.83 -13.55
C GLY A 118 -4.94 2.71 -15.04
N HIS A 119 -3.76 2.21 -15.40
CA HIS A 119 -3.33 1.91 -16.78
C HIS A 119 -3.04 3.12 -17.68
N ALA A 120 -2.29 2.87 -18.69
CA ALA A 120 -2.04 3.61 -19.93
C ALA A 120 -1.56 5.06 -19.80
N SER A 121 -2.10 5.88 -18.92
CA SER A 121 -1.82 7.32 -18.94
C SER A 121 -0.80 7.79 -17.90
N ASN A 122 -0.39 6.94 -16.94
CA ASN A 122 0.56 7.32 -15.91
C ASN A 122 1.76 6.37 -15.89
N ALA A 123 2.91 6.87 -16.38
CA ALA A 123 4.11 6.06 -16.51
C ALA A 123 4.62 5.55 -15.15
N MET A 124 4.51 6.37 -14.09
CA MET A 124 4.98 5.98 -12.77
C MET A 124 4.09 4.90 -12.17
N ASN A 125 2.77 5.00 -12.38
CA ASN A 125 1.83 3.99 -11.93
C ASN A 125 2.09 2.66 -12.65
N ASN A 126 2.39 2.71 -13.94
CA ASN A 126 2.74 1.52 -14.71
C ASN A 126 4.02 0.87 -14.20
N ARG A 127 5.01 1.65 -13.79
CA ARG A 127 6.24 1.11 -13.18
C ARG A 127 5.94 0.41 -11.86
N CYS A 128 5.06 0.97 -11.03
CA CYS A 128 4.65 0.34 -9.78
C CYS A 128 3.90 -0.97 -10.04
N ASP A 129 3.03 -0.99 -11.05
CA ASP A 129 2.33 -2.21 -11.45
C ASP A 129 3.33 -3.31 -11.86
N MET A 130 4.32 -2.96 -12.65
CA MET A 130 5.37 -3.91 -13.04
C MET A 130 6.16 -4.44 -11.85
N LEU A 131 6.52 -3.57 -10.91
CA LEU A 131 7.19 -3.98 -9.67
C LEU A 131 6.33 -4.95 -8.89
N ALA A 132 5.05 -4.66 -8.73
CA ALA A 132 4.12 -5.48 -7.98
C ALA A 132 3.91 -6.85 -8.64
N THR A 133 3.67 -6.89 -9.95
CA THR A 133 3.42 -8.15 -10.66
C THR A 133 4.66 -9.02 -10.74
N ARG A 134 5.83 -8.44 -10.99
CA ARG A 134 7.09 -9.19 -10.98
C ARG A 134 7.38 -9.78 -9.61
N ALA A 135 7.11 -9.01 -8.54
CA ALA A 135 7.29 -9.51 -7.18
C ALA A 135 6.35 -10.67 -6.89
N ALA A 136 5.08 -10.57 -7.29
CA ALA A 136 4.10 -11.65 -7.11
C ALA A 136 4.51 -12.92 -7.84
N ASP A 137 5.16 -12.78 -8.99
CA ASP A 137 5.58 -13.92 -9.83
C ASP A 137 6.99 -14.42 -9.48
N SER A 138 7.67 -13.79 -8.53
CA SER A 138 9.04 -14.15 -8.16
C SER A 138 9.11 -15.45 -7.38
N GLY A 139 10.33 -16.02 -7.26
CA GLY A 139 10.57 -17.18 -6.43
C GLY A 139 10.78 -16.87 -4.95
N ASN A 140 10.88 -15.60 -4.59
CA ASN A 140 11.21 -15.16 -3.22
C ASN A 140 9.97 -14.56 -2.55
N LEU A 141 8.97 -15.41 -2.28
CA LEU A 141 7.72 -14.96 -1.69
C LEU A 141 7.80 -15.00 -0.17
N LEU A 142 7.32 -13.92 0.43
CA LEU A 142 7.17 -13.77 1.87
C LEU A 142 5.82 -14.33 2.32
N THR A 143 5.64 -14.41 3.62
CA THR A 143 4.37 -14.80 4.22
C THR A 143 3.64 -13.56 4.72
N ASP A 144 2.39 -13.39 4.30
CA ASP A 144 1.50 -12.39 4.90
C ASP A 144 0.93 -13.03 6.17
N GLU A 145 1.64 -12.86 7.28
CA GLU A 145 1.45 -13.66 8.46
C GLU A 145 0.05 -13.55 9.06
N VAL A 146 -0.45 -12.34 9.21
CA VAL A 146 -1.79 -12.12 9.80
C VAL A 146 -2.86 -12.69 8.86
N TYR A 147 -2.74 -12.41 7.57
CA TYR A 147 -3.73 -12.88 6.61
C TYR A 147 -3.74 -14.41 6.52
N GLU A 148 -2.56 -15.04 6.42
CA GLU A 148 -2.48 -16.49 6.29
C GLU A 148 -2.97 -17.19 7.55
N ALA A 149 -2.65 -16.65 8.73
CA ALA A 149 -3.15 -17.21 9.98
C ALA A 149 -4.68 -17.20 10.04
N GLU A 150 -5.30 -16.09 9.64
CA GLU A 150 -6.77 -15.99 9.60
C GLU A 150 -7.37 -16.91 8.54
N TYR A 151 -6.75 -16.97 7.38
CA TYR A 151 -7.21 -17.80 6.27
C TYR A 151 -7.22 -19.28 6.63
N TYR A 152 -6.11 -19.76 7.21
CA TYR A 152 -5.99 -21.19 7.55
C TYR A 152 -6.71 -21.56 8.84
N ALA A 153 -7.15 -20.59 9.64
CA ALA A 153 -7.94 -20.83 10.85
C ALA A 153 -9.42 -21.04 10.59
N GLN A 154 -9.87 -20.81 9.36
CA GLN A 154 -11.28 -20.96 8.98
C GLN A 154 -11.74 -22.42 8.92
#